data_d568e42d81101b7fc88ac98b7b54ddd4
#
_entry.id   d568e42d81101b7fc88ac98b7b54ddd4
#
_cell.length_a   1.000
_cell.length_b   1.000
_cell.length_c   1.000
_cell.angle_alpha   90.00
_cell.angle_beta   90.00
_cell.angle_gamma   90.00
#
_symmetry.space_group_name_H-M   'P 1'
#
loop_
_entity.id
_entity.type
_entity.pdbx_description
1 polymer ?
#
loop_
_entity_poly.entity_id
_entity_poly.type
_entity_poly.pdbx_seq_one_letter_code
_entity_poly.pdbx_strand_id
1 'polypeptide(L)'
;MWPATAAARGLRGILGTQHGLIQAPMAGASGVALAVAVCEAGGLGSLPCAMLDPPTADAQMREMRALTARPFNVNFFCHTAPDTRAAASAEQQQAWRHVLQPIYQREGVAVPPLTGAPGAGSRTPFDDDMCRVVESHRPSVVSFHFGLPDSALFERVKATGACVMSSATTVAEAVWLAQRGCDVVIAQGVEAGGHRGMFLSSDITTQVGTMALVPQVVDAVDVPVIAAGGIGDARGVAAAFALGASAVQLGTAYLHVAEATITSPHKQALKAATADSTALTNLFSGRPARGVVNRLMREVGPMNTDAPPFPTAGTALVPLKVAGEARGVGDYSSLWAGQGVGLRLPWQHDTAAALTSALVDDVMKAM
;
A
#
# COMPACT_ATOMS: atom_id res chain seq x y z
N MET A 1 0.48 27.49 10.23
CA MET A 1 0.50 26.39 11.23
C MET A 1 -0.23 25.23 10.60
N TRP A 2 0.33 24.00 10.58
CA TRP A 2 -0.36 22.82 10.02
C TRP A 2 -1.82 22.80 10.49
N PRO A 3 -2.80 22.37 9.65
CA PRO A 3 -4.22 22.47 9.97
C PRO A 3 -4.52 22.04 11.40
N ALA A 4 -5.13 22.91 12.16
CA ALA A 4 -5.22 22.80 13.60
C ALA A 4 -6.65 22.46 14.08
N THR A 5 -7.38 21.60 13.31
CA THR A 5 -8.60 21.01 13.87
C THR A 5 -8.25 20.24 15.16
N ALA A 6 -9.18 20.13 16.09
CA ALA A 6 -8.96 19.36 17.33
C ALA A 6 -8.58 17.89 17.00
N ALA A 7 -9.25 17.30 16.02
CA ALA A 7 -8.96 15.94 15.54
C ALA A 7 -7.54 15.80 14.96
N ALA A 8 -7.10 16.74 14.13
CA ALA A 8 -5.75 16.71 13.55
C ALA A 8 -4.66 16.91 14.62
N ARG A 9 -4.89 17.75 15.62
CA ARG A 9 -3.95 17.90 16.76
C ARG A 9 -3.90 16.63 17.60
N GLY A 10 -5.04 16.03 17.87
CA GLY A 10 -5.14 14.78 18.64
C GLY A 10 -4.35 13.66 17.97
N LEU A 11 -4.57 13.43 16.65
CA LEU A 11 -3.86 12.38 15.92
C LEU A 11 -2.34 12.60 15.86
N ARG A 12 -1.86 13.83 15.65
CA ARG A 12 -0.41 14.12 15.67
C ARG A 12 0.21 13.81 17.03
N GLY A 13 -0.52 14.09 18.12
CA GLY A 13 -0.09 13.71 19.47
C GLY A 13 -0.01 12.19 19.65
N ILE A 14 -0.98 11.45 19.13
CA ILE A 14 -0.99 9.98 19.16
C ILE A 14 0.15 9.39 18.33
N LEU A 15 0.38 9.91 17.11
CA LEU A 15 1.44 9.43 16.23
C LEU A 15 2.83 9.96 16.58
N GLY A 16 2.92 11.02 17.41
CA GLY A 16 4.17 11.68 17.75
C GLY A 16 4.82 12.45 16.59
N THR A 17 4.06 12.83 15.55
CA THR A 17 4.56 13.51 14.34
C THR A 17 4.35 15.02 14.40
N GLN A 18 5.17 15.77 13.65
CA GLN A 18 5.02 17.24 13.52
C GLN A 18 3.87 17.59 12.57
N HIS A 19 3.69 16.80 11.52
CA HIS A 19 2.70 17.02 10.47
C HIS A 19 1.77 15.81 10.35
N GLY A 20 0.51 16.03 9.97
CA GLY A 20 -0.45 14.96 9.66
C GLY A 20 -0.24 14.38 8.25
N LEU A 21 1.01 14.07 7.91
CA LEU A 21 1.41 13.53 6.62
C LEU A 21 2.09 12.18 6.81
N ILE A 22 1.57 11.15 6.15
CA ILE A 22 2.03 9.78 6.26
C ILE A 22 2.48 9.30 4.88
N GLN A 23 3.69 8.76 4.80
CA GLN A 23 4.12 8.02 3.63
C GLN A 23 3.50 6.63 3.68
N ALA A 24 2.74 6.26 2.66
CA ALA A 24 2.10 4.95 2.58
C ALA A 24 3.14 3.82 2.55
N PRO A 25 2.92 2.72 3.29
CA PRO A 25 3.76 1.54 3.14
C PRO A 25 3.58 0.94 1.75
N MET A 26 4.68 0.76 1.01
CA MET A 26 4.66 0.31 -0.38
C MET A 26 5.62 -0.87 -0.57
N ALA A 27 5.12 -2.08 -0.33
CA ALA A 27 5.89 -3.32 -0.38
C ALA A 27 6.58 -3.49 -1.76
N GLY A 28 7.91 -3.62 -1.74
CA GLY A 28 8.75 -3.70 -2.94
C GLY A 28 9.03 -2.37 -3.64
N ALA A 29 8.50 -1.24 -3.13
CA ALA A 29 8.71 0.09 -3.71
C ALA A 29 9.27 1.12 -2.71
N SER A 30 9.20 0.84 -1.41
CA SER A 30 9.78 1.66 -0.35
C SER A 30 10.50 0.80 0.68
N GLY A 31 11.41 1.40 1.43
CA GLY A 31 12.19 0.73 2.47
C GLY A 31 12.66 1.73 3.52
N VAL A 32 13.70 1.37 4.26
CA VAL A 32 14.25 2.14 5.38
C VAL A 32 14.61 3.56 4.97
N ALA A 33 15.35 3.75 3.88
CA ALA A 33 15.81 5.07 3.46
C ALA A 33 14.66 6.06 3.23
N LEU A 34 13.61 5.64 2.53
CA LEU A 34 12.44 6.48 2.28
C LEU A 34 11.69 6.80 3.57
N ALA A 35 11.45 5.78 4.41
CA ALA A 35 10.75 5.96 5.67
C ALA A 35 11.50 6.91 6.61
N VAL A 36 12.82 6.76 6.76
CA VAL A 36 13.66 7.66 7.57
C VAL A 36 13.60 9.09 7.06
N ALA A 37 13.75 9.31 5.74
CA ALA A 37 13.72 10.65 5.15
C ALA A 37 12.40 11.39 5.44
N VAL A 38 11.26 10.67 5.41
CA VAL A 38 9.95 11.23 5.76
C VAL A 38 9.84 11.52 7.26
N CYS A 39 10.33 10.61 8.11
CA CYS A 39 10.34 10.81 9.57
C CYS A 39 11.14 12.05 9.96
N GLU A 40 12.35 12.23 9.40
CA GLU A 40 13.20 13.39 9.68
C GLU A 40 12.60 14.70 9.17
N ALA A 41 11.80 14.66 8.09
CA ALA A 41 11.03 15.80 7.61
C ALA A 41 9.72 16.05 8.41
N GLY A 42 9.51 15.36 9.54
CA GLY A 42 8.39 15.59 10.46
C GLY A 42 7.08 14.87 10.11
N GLY A 43 7.06 14.05 9.06
CA GLY A 43 5.95 13.14 8.72
C GLY A 43 6.04 11.80 9.45
N LEU A 44 5.18 10.84 9.07
CA LEU A 44 5.26 9.44 9.50
C LEU A 44 5.75 8.59 8.33
N GLY A 45 7.00 8.16 8.38
CA GLY A 45 7.53 7.17 7.44
C GLY A 45 7.02 5.78 7.76
N SER A 46 6.81 4.96 6.73
CA SER A 46 6.28 3.61 6.89
C SER A 46 7.20 2.57 6.28
N LEU A 47 7.57 1.56 7.08
CA LEU A 47 8.31 0.38 6.67
C LEU A 47 7.32 -0.73 6.26
N PRO A 48 7.29 -1.16 4.99
CA PRO A 48 6.39 -2.22 4.53
C PRO A 48 7.00 -3.60 4.84
N CYS A 49 6.43 -4.31 5.80
CA CYS A 49 6.92 -5.64 6.22
C CYS A 49 6.17 -6.81 5.58
N ALA A 50 5.12 -6.55 4.79
CA ALA A 50 4.23 -7.58 4.25
C ALA A 50 4.89 -8.61 3.29
N MET A 51 6.10 -8.34 2.80
CA MET A 51 6.88 -9.22 1.93
C MET A 51 8.22 -9.65 2.56
N LEU A 52 8.45 -9.28 3.81
CA LEU A 52 9.67 -9.62 4.54
C LEU A 52 9.46 -10.89 5.37
N ASP A 53 10.53 -11.65 5.53
CA ASP A 53 10.59 -12.66 6.57
C ASP A 53 10.94 -12.03 7.94
N PRO A 54 10.69 -12.71 9.07
CA PRO A 54 10.93 -12.16 10.39
C PRO A 54 12.39 -11.69 10.63
N PRO A 55 13.45 -12.41 10.21
CA PRO A 55 14.83 -11.93 10.34
C PRO A 55 15.10 -10.64 9.57
N THR A 56 14.56 -10.50 8.35
CA THR A 56 14.73 -9.29 7.54
C THR A 56 13.94 -8.12 8.14
N ALA A 57 12.73 -8.36 8.62
CA ALA A 57 11.93 -7.33 9.30
C ALA A 57 12.62 -6.83 10.58
N ASP A 58 13.18 -7.74 11.40
CA ASP A 58 13.98 -7.41 12.59
C ASP A 58 15.19 -6.54 12.22
N ALA A 59 15.95 -6.93 11.20
CA ALA A 59 17.11 -6.18 10.74
C ALA A 59 16.76 -4.77 10.28
N GLN A 60 15.69 -4.63 9.46
CA GLN A 60 15.24 -3.32 8.97
C GLN A 60 14.67 -2.44 10.07
N MET A 61 13.95 -2.98 11.05
CA MET A 61 13.47 -2.20 12.20
C MET A 61 14.64 -1.73 13.08
N ARG A 62 15.69 -2.55 13.23
CA ARG A 62 16.92 -2.16 13.92
C ARG A 62 17.64 -1.04 13.18
N GLU A 63 17.72 -1.13 11.86
CA GLU A 63 18.28 -0.09 11.01
C GLU A 63 17.48 1.22 11.13
N MET A 64 16.13 1.17 11.07
CA MET A 64 15.26 2.33 11.31
C MET A 64 15.62 3.02 12.64
N ARG A 65 15.73 2.25 13.73
CA ARG A 65 16.07 2.79 15.05
C ARG A 65 17.48 3.40 15.14
N ALA A 66 18.43 2.88 14.37
CA ALA A 66 19.77 3.43 14.31
C ALA A 66 19.84 4.78 13.54
N LEU A 67 18.94 4.98 12.59
CA LEU A 67 18.94 6.14 11.68
C LEU A 67 17.99 7.25 12.12
N THR A 68 16.97 6.97 12.93
CA THR A 68 16.03 7.98 13.41
C THR A 68 15.54 7.70 14.83
N ALA A 69 15.44 8.76 15.64
CA ALA A 69 14.74 8.74 16.92
C ALA A 69 13.24 9.07 16.79
N ARG A 70 12.78 9.43 15.58
CA ARG A 70 11.40 9.80 15.30
C ARG A 70 10.48 8.57 15.29
N PRO A 71 9.18 8.73 15.55
CA PRO A 71 8.21 7.66 15.39
C PRO A 71 8.14 7.21 13.93
N PHE A 72 7.95 5.92 13.71
CA PHE A 72 7.72 5.33 12.40
C PHE A 72 6.63 4.26 12.47
N ASN A 73 6.03 3.97 11.34
CA ASN A 73 5.04 2.93 11.14
C ASN A 73 5.67 1.66 10.57
N VAL A 74 5.23 0.48 11.05
CA VAL A 74 5.50 -0.81 10.42
C VAL A 74 4.19 -1.40 9.91
N ASN A 75 4.19 -1.97 8.69
CA ASN A 75 2.96 -2.39 8.05
C ASN A 75 2.96 -3.87 7.70
N PHE A 76 1.84 -4.54 7.97
CA PHE A 76 1.63 -5.96 7.69
C PHE A 76 0.31 -6.21 6.96
N PHE A 77 0.20 -7.39 6.32
CA PHE A 77 -1.05 -7.86 5.72
C PHE A 77 -1.74 -8.87 6.64
N CYS A 78 -3.07 -8.78 6.71
CA CYS A 78 -3.93 -9.66 7.52
C CYS A 78 -4.92 -10.47 6.68
N HIS A 79 -4.58 -10.73 5.42
CA HIS A 79 -5.40 -11.60 4.58
C HIS A 79 -5.45 -13.01 5.18
N THR A 80 -6.59 -13.67 5.01
CA THR A 80 -6.69 -15.09 5.32
C THR A 80 -5.70 -15.86 4.45
N ALA A 81 -4.84 -16.65 5.07
CA ALA A 81 -3.99 -17.58 4.32
C ALA A 81 -4.89 -18.40 3.38
N PRO A 82 -4.49 -18.64 2.12
CA PRO A 82 -5.24 -19.53 1.28
C PRO A 82 -5.44 -20.84 2.05
N ASP A 83 -6.69 -21.21 2.30
CA ASP A 83 -6.97 -22.57 2.74
C ASP A 83 -6.22 -23.51 1.77
N THR A 84 -5.55 -24.51 2.27
CA THR A 84 -4.86 -25.50 1.43
C THR A 84 -5.80 -26.16 0.41
N ARG A 85 -7.12 -26.05 0.62
CA ARG A 85 -8.20 -26.40 -0.33
C ARG A 85 -8.58 -25.26 -1.27
N ALA A 86 -8.29 -23.99 -0.93
CA ALA A 86 -8.51 -22.80 -1.74
C ALA A 86 -7.22 -22.25 -2.36
N ALA A 87 -6.06 -22.85 -2.10
CA ALA A 87 -4.90 -22.69 -2.97
C ALA A 87 -5.38 -22.98 -4.39
N ALA A 88 -5.12 -22.09 -5.35
CA ALA A 88 -5.58 -22.20 -6.73
C ALA A 88 -5.50 -23.64 -7.16
N SER A 89 -6.65 -24.25 -7.51
CA SER A 89 -6.67 -25.64 -7.96
C SER A 89 -5.68 -25.81 -9.10
N ALA A 90 -5.15 -27.00 -9.29
CA ALA A 90 -4.26 -27.25 -10.44
C ALA A 90 -4.96 -26.84 -11.75
N GLU A 91 -6.28 -26.98 -11.83
CA GLU A 91 -7.11 -26.55 -12.95
C GLU A 91 -7.10 -25.03 -13.15
N GLN A 92 -7.24 -24.25 -12.08
CA GLN A 92 -7.19 -22.77 -12.17
C GLN A 92 -5.79 -22.29 -12.53
N GLN A 93 -4.75 -22.89 -11.99
CA GLN A 93 -3.38 -22.59 -12.40
C GLN A 93 -3.13 -22.94 -13.85
N GLN A 94 -3.69 -24.03 -14.35
CA GLN A 94 -3.61 -24.43 -15.74
C GLN A 94 -4.40 -23.49 -16.66
N ALA A 95 -5.62 -23.09 -16.26
CA ALA A 95 -6.42 -22.11 -17.00
C ALA A 95 -5.67 -20.77 -17.14
N TRP A 96 -5.09 -20.27 -16.05
CA TRP A 96 -4.27 -19.04 -16.09
C TRP A 96 -3.08 -19.14 -17.03
N ARG A 97 -2.38 -20.28 -17.02
CA ARG A 97 -1.27 -20.53 -17.96
C ARG A 97 -1.74 -20.61 -19.40
N HIS A 98 -2.90 -21.18 -19.64
CA HIS A 98 -3.48 -21.22 -20.99
C HIS A 98 -3.76 -19.81 -21.51
N VAL A 99 -4.30 -18.92 -20.66
CA VAL A 99 -4.48 -17.49 -20.98
C VAL A 99 -3.14 -16.83 -21.32
N LEU A 100 -2.08 -17.15 -20.60
CA LEU A 100 -0.74 -16.56 -20.81
C LEU A 100 0.07 -17.24 -21.93
N GLN A 101 -0.32 -18.40 -22.42
CA GLN A 101 0.45 -19.18 -23.38
C GLN A 101 0.82 -18.42 -24.67
N PRO A 102 -0.08 -17.67 -25.33
CA PRO A 102 0.28 -16.86 -26.51
C PRO A 102 1.35 -15.81 -26.21
N ILE A 103 1.33 -15.27 -24.98
CA ILE A 103 2.30 -14.28 -24.53
C ILE A 103 3.67 -14.92 -24.35
N TYR A 104 3.76 -16.07 -23.67
CA TYR A 104 5.01 -16.82 -23.53
C TYR A 104 5.64 -17.17 -24.87
N GLN A 105 4.83 -17.66 -25.81
CA GLN A 105 5.30 -18.01 -27.17
C GLN A 105 5.87 -16.80 -27.90
N ARG A 106 5.17 -15.67 -27.88
CA ARG A 106 5.59 -14.43 -28.51
C ARG A 106 6.88 -13.87 -27.91
N GLU A 107 7.01 -13.92 -26.59
CA GLU A 107 8.17 -13.40 -25.87
C GLU A 107 9.37 -14.38 -25.87
N GLY A 108 9.20 -15.58 -26.39
CA GLY A 108 10.25 -16.63 -26.39
C GLY A 108 10.63 -17.07 -24.95
N VAL A 109 9.70 -16.99 -24.01
CA VAL A 109 9.92 -17.28 -22.59
C VAL A 109 9.33 -18.64 -22.25
N ALA A 110 10.08 -19.47 -21.51
CA ALA A 110 9.60 -20.78 -21.06
C ALA A 110 8.47 -20.64 -20.05
N VAL A 111 7.43 -21.45 -20.22
CA VAL A 111 6.34 -21.55 -19.24
C VAL A 111 6.87 -22.18 -17.94
N PRO A 112 6.73 -21.55 -16.77
CA PRO A 112 7.25 -22.10 -15.54
C PRO A 112 6.52 -23.39 -15.14
N PRO A 113 7.16 -24.35 -14.48
CA PRO A 113 6.50 -25.58 -14.01
C PRO A 113 5.38 -25.29 -13.00
N LEU A 114 4.42 -26.21 -12.83
CA LEU A 114 3.30 -26.10 -11.85
C LEU A 114 3.76 -26.27 -10.41
N THR A 115 5.04 -26.34 -10.13
CA THR A 115 5.57 -26.56 -8.78
C THR A 115 5.35 -25.34 -7.90
N GLY A 116 4.32 -25.41 -7.08
CA GLY A 116 3.89 -24.33 -6.19
C GLY A 116 4.56 -24.34 -4.85
N ALA A 117 5.85 -24.01 -4.76
CA ALA A 117 6.30 -23.37 -3.56
C ALA A 117 6.07 -21.84 -3.74
N PRO A 118 5.50 -21.13 -2.76
CA PRO A 118 5.54 -19.68 -2.77
C PRO A 118 7.00 -19.27 -2.88
N GLY A 119 7.36 -18.55 -3.96
CA GLY A 119 8.73 -18.07 -4.16
C GLY A 119 9.14 -17.15 -3.00
N ALA A 120 10.44 -16.95 -2.83
CA ALA A 120 10.99 -15.94 -1.92
C ALA A 120 10.25 -14.61 -2.13
N GLY A 121 9.62 -14.06 -1.08
CA GLY A 121 8.69 -12.93 -1.17
C GLY A 121 7.22 -13.35 -1.07
N SER A 122 6.91 -14.56 -0.59
CA SER A 122 5.56 -15.00 -0.23
C SER A 122 4.95 -14.00 0.74
N ARG A 123 3.84 -13.39 0.33
CA ARG A 123 3.03 -12.53 1.21
C ARG A 123 2.35 -13.40 2.25
N THR A 124 3.05 -13.69 3.33
CA THR A 124 2.49 -14.38 4.49
C THR A 124 1.65 -13.38 5.29
N PRO A 125 0.44 -13.74 5.73
CA PRO A 125 -0.29 -12.90 6.66
C PRO A 125 0.48 -12.73 7.97
N PHE A 126 0.21 -11.63 8.69
CA PHE A 126 0.80 -11.39 10.01
C PHE A 126 0.57 -12.59 10.93
N ASP A 127 1.63 -13.12 11.48
CA ASP A 127 1.68 -14.34 12.27
C ASP A 127 2.41 -14.14 13.62
N ASP A 128 2.56 -15.22 14.35
CA ASP A 128 3.21 -15.22 15.66
C ASP A 128 4.70 -14.81 15.59
N ASP A 129 5.42 -15.20 14.55
CA ASP A 129 6.84 -14.85 14.40
C ASP A 129 7.00 -13.34 14.12
N MET A 130 6.19 -12.77 13.25
CA MET A 130 6.15 -11.31 13.02
C MET A 130 5.65 -10.56 14.26
N CYS A 131 4.73 -11.12 15.03
CA CYS A 131 4.27 -10.52 16.27
C CYS A 131 5.43 -10.43 17.30
N ARG A 132 6.27 -11.47 17.44
CA ARG A 132 7.47 -11.41 18.28
C ARG A 132 8.45 -10.32 17.85
N VAL A 133 8.61 -10.08 16.54
CA VAL A 133 9.43 -8.97 16.05
C VAL A 133 8.84 -7.63 16.50
N VAL A 134 7.52 -7.44 16.37
CA VAL A 134 6.83 -6.22 16.83
C VAL A 134 7.00 -6.05 18.36
N GLU A 135 6.81 -7.11 19.15
CA GLU A 135 7.01 -7.10 20.60
C GLU A 135 8.43 -6.70 21.01
N SER A 136 9.44 -7.22 20.28
CA SER A 136 10.86 -6.91 20.53
C SER A 136 11.20 -5.45 20.24
N HIS A 137 10.71 -4.91 19.15
CA HIS A 137 11.03 -3.54 18.70
C HIS A 137 10.08 -2.48 19.26
N ARG A 138 8.86 -2.82 19.63
CA ARG A 138 7.83 -1.88 20.15
C ARG A 138 7.75 -0.61 19.30
N PRO A 139 7.46 -0.70 18.00
CA PRO A 139 7.32 0.48 17.14
C PRO A 139 6.17 1.36 17.65
N SER A 140 6.27 2.68 17.44
CA SER A 140 5.23 3.62 17.88
C SER A 140 3.90 3.39 17.17
N VAL A 141 3.95 2.93 15.92
CA VAL A 141 2.77 2.71 15.08
C VAL A 141 2.88 1.37 14.37
N VAL A 142 1.80 0.60 14.39
CA VAL A 142 1.62 -0.63 13.61
C VAL A 142 0.40 -0.47 12.73
N SER A 143 0.55 -0.70 11.44
CA SER A 143 -0.59 -0.65 10.53
C SER A 143 -0.86 -1.99 9.86
N PHE A 144 -2.13 -2.26 9.63
CA PHE A 144 -2.58 -3.47 8.97
C PHE A 144 -3.31 -3.16 7.66
N HIS A 145 -3.27 -4.10 6.74
CA HIS A 145 -3.99 -4.06 5.47
C HIS A 145 -4.75 -5.38 5.29
N PHE A 146 -5.97 -5.33 4.74
CA PHE A 146 -6.91 -6.46 4.67
C PHE A 146 -7.50 -6.89 6.02
N GLY A 147 -7.93 -5.90 6.82
CA GLY A 147 -8.53 -6.11 8.14
C GLY A 147 -7.51 -6.06 9.28
N LEU A 148 -7.72 -6.86 10.29
CA LEU A 148 -6.87 -7.02 11.49
C LEU A 148 -6.41 -8.47 11.61
N PRO A 149 -5.31 -8.76 12.33
CA PRO A 149 -4.95 -10.13 12.66
C PRO A 149 -5.98 -10.76 13.61
N ASP A 150 -5.82 -12.04 13.93
CA ASP A 150 -6.65 -12.65 14.96
C ASP A 150 -6.56 -11.90 16.30
N SER A 151 -7.57 -12.07 17.15
CA SER A 151 -7.69 -11.30 18.39
C SER A 151 -6.50 -11.49 19.34
N ALA A 152 -5.90 -12.70 19.40
CA ALA A 152 -4.79 -12.97 20.28
C ALA A 152 -3.52 -12.21 19.84
N LEU A 153 -3.24 -12.19 18.54
CA LEU A 153 -2.13 -11.40 17.97
C LEU A 153 -2.39 -9.91 18.09
N PHE A 154 -3.64 -9.48 17.85
CA PHE A 154 -4.03 -8.08 17.97
C PHE A 154 -3.79 -7.54 19.39
N GLU A 155 -4.25 -8.26 20.42
CA GLU A 155 -4.05 -7.88 21.83
C GLU A 155 -2.56 -7.81 22.20
N ARG A 156 -1.73 -8.71 21.69
CA ARG A 156 -0.28 -8.66 21.90
C ARG A 156 0.34 -7.41 21.27
N VAL A 157 -0.05 -7.05 20.04
CA VAL A 157 0.40 -5.81 19.41
C VAL A 157 -0.04 -4.60 20.23
N LYS A 158 -1.30 -4.56 20.69
CA LYS A 158 -1.81 -3.48 21.57
C LYS A 158 -1.03 -3.40 22.90
N ALA A 159 -0.65 -4.52 23.48
CA ALA A 159 0.13 -4.58 24.72
C ALA A 159 1.56 -3.99 24.56
N THR A 160 2.09 -3.85 23.34
CA THR A 160 3.34 -3.12 23.11
C THR A 160 3.22 -1.61 23.34
N GLY A 161 2.02 -1.08 23.38
CA GLY A 161 1.72 0.37 23.44
C GLY A 161 1.69 1.05 22.07
N ALA A 162 1.78 0.29 20.98
CA ALA A 162 1.69 0.82 19.62
C ALA A 162 0.30 1.38 19.31
N CYS A 163 0.25 2.51 18.60
CA CYS A 163 -0.97 2.96 17.92
C CYS A 163 -1.25 2.03 16.74
N VAL A 164 -2.43 1.41 16.72
CA VAL A 164 -2.81 0.49 15.64
C VAL A 164 -3.71 1.19 14.62
N MET A 165 -3.30 1.13 13.35
CA MET A 165 -4.05 1.65 12.21
C MET A 165 -4.46 0.53 11.26
N SER A 166 -5.59 0.66 10.56
CA SER A 166 -5.92 -0.26 9.46
C SER A 166 -6.71 0.43 8.34
N SER A 167 -6.60 -0.13 7.13
CA SER A 167 -7.26 0.41 5.94
C SER A 167 -8.69 -0.08 5.81
N ALA A 168 -9.61 0.85 5.53
CA ALA A 168 -10.99 0.59 5.16
C ALA A 168 -11.30 1.17 3.79
N THR A 169 -12.03 0.44 2.96
CA THR A 169 -12.47 0.88 1.62
C THR A 169 -13.96 1.20 1.58
N THR A 170 -14.67 0.87 2.64
CA THR A 170 -16.11 1.15 2.84
C THR A 170 -16.37 1.61 4.27
N VAL A 171 -17.52 2.25 4.49
CA VAL A 171 -17.98 2.65 5.83
C VAL A 171 -18.14 1.43 6.76
N ALA A 172 -18.68 0.33 6.23
CA ALA A 172 -18.85 -0.90 7.00
C ALA A 172 -17.52 -1.46 7.50
N GLU A 173 -16.47 -1.44 6.69
CA GLU A 173 -15.12 -1.82 7.08
C GLU A 173 -14.55 -0.89 8.16
N ALA A 174 -14.77 0.42 8.04
CA ALA A 174 -14.32 1.40 9.03
C ALA A 174 -14.96 1.18 10.40
N VAL A 175 -16.28 0.98 10.43
CA VAL A 175 -17.04 0.67 11.66
C VAL A 175 -16.55 -0.66 12.26
N TRP A 176 -16.33 -1.68 11.44
CA TRP A 176 -15.81 -2.98 11.88
C TRP A 176 -14.44 -2.86 12.54
N LEU A 177 -13.54 -2.04 11.99
CA LEU A 177 -12.20 -1.80 12.55
C LEU A 177 -12.28 -1.05 13.90
N ALA A 178 -13.05 0.04 13.96
CA ALA A 178 -13.22 0.84 15.17
C ALA A 178 -13.81 0.02 16.31
N GLN A 179 -14.85 -0.78 16.04
CA GLN A 179 -15.48 -1.67 17.04
C GLN A 179 -14.53 -2.74 17.59
N ARG A 180 -13.45 -3.06 16.87
CA ARG A 180 -12.43 -4.04 17.29
C ARG A 180 -11.19 -3.41 17.92
N GLY A 181 -11.25 -2.12 18.26
CA GLY A 181 -10.19 -1.43 19.00
C GLY A 181 -9.04 -0.92 18.13
N CYS A 182 -9.24 -0.80 16.82
CA CYS A 182 -8.32 -0.06 15.95
C CYS A 182 -8.31 1.41 16.40
N ASP A 183 -7.13 2.00 16.60
CA ASP A 183 -7.01 3.36 17.14
C ASP A 183 -7.23 4.43 16.05
N VAL A 184 -6.96 4.09 14.79
CA VAL A 184 -7.04 5.00 13.65
C VAL A 184 -7.48 4.24 12.40
N VAL A 185 -8.41 4.78 11.63
CA VAL A 185 -8.86 4.21 10.36
C VAL A 185 -8.24 4.97 9.18
N ILE A 186 -7.69 4.23 8.21
CA ILE A 186 -7.23 4.78 6.94
C ILE A 186 -8.34 4.58 5.91
N ALA A 187 -9.08 5.65 5.57
CA ALA A 187 -10.11 5.64 4.54
C ALA A 187 -9.45 5.64 3.16
N GLN A 188 -9.38 4.47 2.53
CA GLN A 188 -8.72 4.26 1.24
C GLN A 188 -9.73 4.39 0.09
N GLY A 189 -9.75 5.54 -0.57
CA GLY A 189 -10.54 5.77 -1.78
C GLY A 189 -10.07 4.94 -2.98
N VAL A 190 -10.96 4.72 -3.95
CA VAL A 190 -10.70 3.89 -5.14
C VAL A 190 -9.57 4.44 -6.01
N GLU A 191 -9.20 5.70 -5.88
CA GLU A 191 -8.09 6.35 -6.58
C GLU A 191 -6.71 5.88 -6.10
N ALA A 192 -6.63 5.24 -4.92
CA ALA A 192 -5.36 4.79 -4.34
C ALA A 192 -4.68 3.75 -5.22
N GLY A 193 -3.35 3.86 -5.35
CA GLY A 193 -2.50 2.86 -6.01
C GLY A 193 -2.26 1.62 -5.16
N GLY A 194 -1.83 0.54 -5.81
CA GLY A 194 -1.64 -0.74 -5.14
C GLY A 194 -2.94 -1.42 -4.76
N HIS A 195 -2.84 -2.40 -3.84
CA HIS A 195 -3.97 -3.22 -3.44
C HIS A 195 -5.10 -2.44 -2.78
N ARG A 196 -6.35 -2.77 -3.16
CA ARG A 196 -7.52 -2.35 -2.40
C ARG A 196 -7.50 -3.06 -1.05
N GLY A 197 -7.63 -2.29 0.03
CA GLY A 197 -7.61 -2.81 1.40
C GLY A 197 -8.86 -3.59 1.81
N MET A 198 -9.79 -3.83 0.90
CA MET A 198 -11.10 -4.47 1.13
C MET A 198 -10.96 -5.85 1.78
N PHE A 199 -11.83 -6.14 2.75
CA PHE A 199 -11.78 -7.40 3.51
C PHE A 199 -13.15 -7.95 3.93
N LEU A 200 -14.20 -7.13 4.02
CA LEU A 200 -15.56 -7.61 4.30
C LEU A 200 -16.31 -8.02 3.03
N SER A 201 -15.88 -7.55 1.88
CA SER A 201 -16.45 -7.90 0.58
C SER A 201 -15.34 -8.12 -0.44
N SER A 202 -15.58 -8.98 -1.43
CA SER A 202 -14.76 -9.13 -2.63
C SER A 202 -15.35 -8.41 -3.84
N ASP A 203 -16.52 -7.79 -3.69
CA ASP A 203 -17.22 -7.09 -4.77
C ASP A 203 -16.57 -5.72 -5.04
N ILE A 204 -15.88 -5.63 -6.17
CA ILE A 204 -15.16 -4.43 -6.59
C ILE A 204 -16.11 -3.24 -6.90
N THR A 205 -17.38 -3.49 -7.14
CA THR A 205 -18.37 -2.43 -7.42
C THR A 205 -18.71 -1.61 -6.17
N THR A 206 -18.38 -2.11 -4.97
CA THR A 206 -18.58 -1.41 -3.70
C THR A 206 -17.52 -0.35 -3.40
N GLN A 207 -16.51 -0.19 -4.27
CA GLN A 207 -15.40 0.71 -4.01
C GLN A 207 -15.78 2.17 -4.28
N VAL A 208 -15.49 3.03 -3.29
CA VAL A 208 -15.91 4.43 -3.24
C VAL A 208 -14.72 5.35 -3.45
N GLY A 209 -14.92 6.50 -4.12
CA GLY A 209 -13.92 7.55 -4.28
C GLY A 209 -13.62 8.28 -2.96
N THR A 210 -12.39 8.78 -2.82
CA THR A 210 -11.89 9.44 -1.60
C THR A 210 -12.80 10.58 -1.13
N MET A 211 -13.29 11.40 -2.08
CA MET A 211 -14.15 12.55 -1.81
C MET A 211 -15.48 12.16 -1.13
N ALA A 212 -16.04 11.02 -1.52
CA ALA A 212 -17.30 10.52 -0.95
C ALA A 212 -17.07 9.61 0.26
N LEU A 213 -15.94 8.86 0.29
CA LEU A 213 -15.66 7.90 1.36
C LEU A 213 -15.29 8.59 2.67
N VAL A 214 -14.38 9.57 2.61
CA VAL A 214 -13.79 10.19 3.82
C VAL A 214 -14.85 10.79 4.74
N PRO A 215 -15.77 11.67 4.30
CA PRO A 215 -16.75 12.27 5.20
C PRO A 215 -17.71 11.22 5.80
N GLN A 216 -18.12 10.21 5.02
CA GLN A 216 -18.99 9.16 5.52
C GLN A 216 -18.30 8.27 6.58
N VAL A 217 -16.99 8.03 6.45
CA VAL A 217 -16.22 7.32 7.47
C VAL A 217 -16.06 8.19 8.71
N VAL A 218 -15.75 9.48 8.55
CA VAL A 218 -15.63 10.45 9.67
C VAL A 218 -16.91 10.52 10.48
N ASP A 219 -18.08 10.53 9.82
CA ASP A 219 -19.38 10.59 10.49
C ASP A 219 -19.77 9.26 11.18
N ALA A 220 -19.15 8.13 10.77
CA ALA A 220 -19.54 6.80 11.25
C ALA A 220 -18.65 6.23 12.36
N VAL A 221 -17.49 6.84 12.66
CA VAL A 221 -16.55 6.33 13.67
C VAL A 221 -16.05 7.44 14.58
N ASP A 222 -15.79 7.11 15.85
CA ASP A 222 -15.26 8.05 16.84
C ASP A 222 -13.72 8.15 16.83
N VAL A 223 -13.04 7.25 16.10
CA VAL A 223 -11.58 7.23 16.00
C VAL A 223 -11.10 8.17 14.88
N PRO A 224 -9.88 8.73 14.95
CA PRO A 224 -9.33 9.56 13.88
C PRO A 224 -9.30 8.86 12.53
N VAL A 225 -9.56 9.61 11.45
CA VAL A 225 -9.59 9.12 10.08
C VAL A 225 -8.45 9.73 9.27
N ILE A 226 -7.68 8.89 8.58
CA ILE A 226 -6.65 9.28 7.62
C ILE A 226 -7.20 9.12 6.21
N ALA A 227 -7.14 10.17 5.39
CA ALA A 227 -7.54 10.07 3.99
C ALA A 227 -6.40 9.52 3.13
N ALA A 228 -6.68 8.53 2.27
CA ALA A 228 -5.72 7.94 1.34
C ALA A 228 -6.34 7.70 -0.03
N GLY A 229 -5.63 8.08 -1.10
CA GLY A 229 -6.06 7.93 -2.49
C GLY A 229 -6.26 9.25 -3.22
N GLY A 230 -5.63 9.39 -4.38
CA GLY A 230 -5.72 10.60 -5.22
C GLY A 230 -5.00 11.84 -4.70
N ILE A 231 -4.45 11.80 -3.50
CA ILE A 231 -3.78 12.94 -2.83
C ILE A 231 -2.30 12.95 -3.20
N GLY A 232 -1.78 14.10 -3.68
CA GLY A 232 -0.37 14.23 -4.05
C GLY A 232 0.15 15.68 -4.02
N ASP A 233 -0.70 16.67 -3.67
CA ASP A 233 -0.31 18.07 -3.48
C ASP A 233 -1.15 18.75 -2.39
N ALA A 234 -0.86 20.02 -2.10
CA ALA A 234 -1.51 20.78 -1.03
C ALA A 234 -3.02 20.93 -1.22
N ARG A 235 -3.52 20.96 -2.45
CA ARG A 235 -4.97 21.06 -2.75
C ARG A 235 -5.71 19.81 -2.26
N GLY A 236 -5.14 18.63 -2.55
CA GLY A 236 -5.71 17.36 -2.10
C GLY A 236 -5.63 17.20 -0.58
N VAL A 237 -4.54 17.68 0.04
CA VAL A 237 -4.40 17.71 1.50
C VAL A 237 -5.45 18.61 2.13
N ALA A 238 -5.61 19.85 1.64
CA ALA A 238 -6.61 20.79 2.13
C ALA A 238 -8.04 20.24 1.99
N ALA A 239 -8.35 19.62 0.85
CA ALA A 239 -9.65 18.99 0.62
C ALA A 239 -9.90 17.85 1.62
N ALA A 240 -8.92 16.99 1.89
CA ALA A 240 -9.05 15.91 2.86
C ALA A 240 -9.38 16.42 4.28
N PHE A 241 -8.70 17.50 4.71
CA PHE A 241 -9.01 18.15 5.99
C PHE A 241 -10.39 18.81 6.02
N ALA A 242 -10.81 19.42 4.91
CA ALA A 242 -12.17 19.98 4.79
C ALA A 242 -13.26 18.89 4.86
N LEU A 243 -12.96 17.66 4.42
CA LEU A 243 -13.83 16.49 4.55
C LEU A 243 -13.79 15.85 5.95
N GLY A 244 -13.03 16.40 6.91
CA GLY A 244 -12.97 15.93 8.30
C GLY A 244 -11.80 14.96 8.58
N ALA A 245 -10.94 14.66 7.63
CA ALA A 245 -9.77 13.82 7.89
C ALA A 245 -8.85 14.46 8.93
N SER A 246 -8.20 13.65 9.75
CA SER A 246 -7.23 14.06 10.77
C SER A 246 -5.79 14.10 10.22
N ALA A 247 -5.52 13.37 9.14
CA ALA A 247 -4.26 13.31 8.42
C ALA A 247 -4.46 12.77 7.00
N VAL A 248 -3.39 12.77 6.21
CA VAL A 248 -3.37 12.22 4.85
C VAL A 248 -2.26 11.19 4.69
N GLN A 249 -2.53 10.13 3.90
CA GLN A 249 -1.54 9.13 3.53
C GLN A 249 -1.29 9.18 2.03
N LEU A 250 -0.04 9.41 1.63
CA LEU A 250 0.39 9.53 0.23
C LEU A 250 1.27 8.34 -0.16
N GLY A 251 0.96 7.71 -1.30
CA GLY A 251 1.77 6.62 -1.86
C GLY A 251 2.49 7.06 -3.13
N THR A 252 1.75 7.20 -4.23
CA THR A 252 2.29 7.45 -5.58
C THR A 252 3.21 8.68 -5.64
N ALA A 253 2.92 9.72 -4.86
CA ALA A 253 3.76 10.90 -4.76
C ALA A 253 5.21 10.57 -4.37
N TYR A 254 5.43 9.58 -3.51
CA TYR A 254 6.75 9.15 -3.06
C TYR A 254 7.44 8.14 -3.98
N LEU A 255 6.80 7.67 -5.06
CA LEU A 255 7.44 6.75 -6.01
C LEU A 255 8.44 7.44 -6.95
N HIS A 256 8.42 8.77 -7.03
CA HIS A 256 9.30 9.55 -7.89
C HIS A 256 10.67 9.83 -7.28
N VAL A 257 10.76 9.78 -5.96
CA VAL A 257 11.97 10.18 -5.22
C VAL A 257 13.10 9.14 -5.36
N ALA A 258 14.32 9.58 -5.06
CA ALA A 258 15.52 8.75 -5.20
C ALA A 258 15.50 7.53 -4.26
N GLU A 259 14.91 7.67 -3.08
CA GLU A 259 14.82 6.62 -2.07
C GLU A 259 13.79 5.52 -2.42
N ALA A 260 12.95 5.73 -3.44
CA ALA A 260 12.03 4.70 -3.92
C ALA A 260 12.80 3.59 -4.66
N THR A 261 12.47 2.33 -4.34
CA THR A 261 13.18 1.14 -4.85
C THR A 261 12.53 0.52 -6.09
N ILE A 262 11.64 1.27 -6.77
CA ILE A 262 10.99 0.82 -8.00
C ILE A 262 11.96 0.70 -9.18
N THR A 263 11.65 -0.20 -10.12
CA THR A 263 12.48 -0.43 -11.31
C THR A 263 12.45 0.75 -12.28
N SER A 264 13.47 0.86 -13.14
CA SER A 264 13.51 1.88 -14.20
C SER A 264 12.28 1.88 -15.11
N PRO A 265 11.77 0.73 -15.59
CA PRO A 265 10.52 0.68 -16.34
C PRO A 265 9.33 1.24 -15.58
N HIS A 266 9.25 1.02 -14.26
CA HIS A 266 8.18 1.58 -13.43
C HIS A 266 8.31 3.12 -13.34
N LYS A 267 9.51 3.65 -13.10
CA LYS A 267 9.75 5.11 -13.11
C LYS A 267 9.36 5.75 -14.44
N GLN A 268 9.69 5.10 -15.57
CA GLN A 268 9.32 5.57 -16.90
C GLN A 268 7.80 5.56 -17.12
N ALA A 269 7.13 4.48 -16.70
CA ALA A 269 5.67 4.37 -16.79
C ALA A 269 4.96 5.47 -15.98
N LEU A 270 5.41 5.74 -14.75
CA LEU A 270 4.86 6.81 -13.92
C LEU A 270 5.03 8.18 -14.57
N LYS A 271 6.21 8.45 -15.18
CA LYS A 271 6.50 9.73 -15.84
C LYS A 271 5.60 9.99 -17.05
N ALA A 272 5.19 8.95 -17.76
CA ALA A 272 4.30 9.03 -18.92
C ALA A 272 2.82 8.96 -18.56
N ALA A 273 2.47 8.57 -17.32
CA ALA A 273 1.11 8.28 -16.93
C ALA A 273 0.29 9.54 -16.62
N THR A 274 -1.01 9.43 -16.91
CA THR A 274 -2.07 10.38 -16.53
C THR A 274 -3.08 9.66 -15.62
N ALA A 275 -3.99 10.38 -15.01
CA ALA A 275 -4.99 9.81 -14.10
C ALA A 275 -5.81 8.68 -14.74
N ASP A 276 -6.17 8.83 -16.00
CA ASP A 276 -6.94 7.90 -16.84
C ASP A 276 -6.12 6.73 -17.41
N SER A 277 -4.79 6.77 -17.27
CA SER A 277 -3.92 5.64 -17.64
C SER A 277 -3.79 4.57 -16.57
N THR A 278 -4.54 4.66 -15.45
CA THR A 278 -4.53 3.64 -14.40
C THR A 278 -5.82 2.83 -14.39
N ALA A 279 -5.72 1.56 -14.06
CA ALA A 279 -6.89 0.70 -13.86
C ALA A 279 -6.71 -0.24 -12.66
N LEU A 280 -7.83 -0.73 -12.12
CA LEU A 280 -7.82 -1.83 -11.17
C LEU A 280 -7.56 -3.14 -11.93
N THR A 281 -6.74 -3.99 -11.34
CA THR A 281 -6.36 -5.29 -11.93
C THR A 281 -6.16 -6.33 -10.84
N ASN A 282 -6.48 -7.60 -11.13
CA ASN A 282 -6.15 -8.74 -10.28
C ASN A 282 -5.01 -9.60 -10.86
N LEU A 283 -4.49 -9.28 -12.04
CA LEU A 283 -3.57 -10.14 -12.80
C LEU A 283 -2.25 -10.41 -12.07
N PHE A 284 -1.75 -9.44 -11.30
CA PHE A 284 -0.41 -9.51 -10.70
C PHE A 284 -0.39 -10.13 -9.29
N SER A 285 -1.53 -10.34 -8.68
CA SER A 285 -1.57 -10.87 -7.31
C SER A 285 -2.78 -11.74 -6.99
N GLY A 286 -3.85 -11.65 -7.78
CA GLY A 286 -5.13 -12.31 -7.50
C GLY A 286 -6.11 -11.47 -6.68
N ARG A 287 -5.70 -10.27 -6.21
CA ARG A 287 -6.59 -9.28 -5.57
C ARG A 287 -6.61 -7.98 -6.36
N PRO A 288 -7.74 -7.25 -6.32
CA PRO A 288 -7.82 -5.94 -6.97
C PRO A 288 -6.76 -4.97 -6.45
N ALA A 289 -5.99 -4.41 -7.38
CA ALA A 289 -4.97 -3.41 -7.10
C ALA A 289 -4.89 -2.42 -8.28
N ARG A 290 -4.62 -1.14 -8.02
CA ARG A 290 -4.53 -0.12 -9.07
C ARG A 290 -3.10 0.09 -9.53
N GLY A 291 -2.90 0.09 -10.83
CA GLY A 291 -1.61 0.39 -11.46
C GLY A 291 -1.76 1.06 -12.82
N VAL A 292 -0.64 1.51 -13.38
CA VAL A 292 -0.57 2.00 -14.76
C VAL A 292 -0.89 0.85 -15.71
N VAL A 293 -1.78 1.09 -16.66
CA VAL A 293 -2.19 0.10 -17.66
C VAL A 293 -1.02 -0.24 -18.57
N ASN A 294 -0.59 -1.48 -18.54
CA ASN A 294 0.47 -2.00 -19.38
C ASN A 294 -0.08 -2.96 -20.46
N ARG A 295 0.83 -3.58 -21.21
CA ARG A 295 0.47 -4.48 -22.30
C ARG A 295 -0.31 -5.70 -21.82
N LEU A 296 0.11 -6.34 -20.71
CA LEU A 296 -0.62 -7.49 -20.14
C LEU A 296 -2.08 -7.14 -19.85
N MET A 297 -2.32 -6.01 -19.19
CA MET A 297 -3.67 -5.57 -18.85
C MET A 297 -4.53 -5.29 -20.07
N ARG A 298 -3.94 -4.84 -21.18
CA ARG A 298 -4.67 -4.62 -22.44
C ARG A 298 -5.01 -5.93 -23.16
N GLU A 299 -4.10 -6.92 -23.11
CA GLU A 299 -4.24 -8.18 -23.85
C GLU A 299 -5.16 -9.20 -23.16
N VAL A 300 -5.11 -9.29 -21.82
CA VAL A 300 -5.90 -10.28 -21.08
C VAL A 300 -7.03 -9.70 -20.25
N GLY A 301 -7.26 -8.38 -20.38
CA GLY A 301 -8.23 -7.62 -19.59
C GLY A 301 -7.66 -7.21 -18.23
N PRO A 302 -8.03 -6.05 -17.69
CA PRO A 302 -7.52 -5.63 -16.39
C PRO A 302 -8.02 -6.54 -15.25
N MET A 303 -9.22 -7.09 -15.35
CA MET A 303 -9.78 -8.08 -14.44
C MET A 303 -10.04 -9.38 -15.19
N ASN A 304 -9.50 -10.49 -14.67
CA ASN A 304 -9.63 -11.80 -15.31
C ASN A 304 -9.98 -12.86 -14.27
N THR A 305 -11.02 -13.66 -14.52
CA THR A 305 -11.53 -14.69 -13.61
C THR A 305 -10.62 -15.91 -13.53
N ASP A 306 -9.78 -16.15 -14.56
CA ASP A 306 -8.83 -17.25 -14.56
C ASP A 306 -7.56 -16.91 -13.76
N ALA A 307 -7.35 -15.65 -13.38
CA ALA A 307 -6.24 -15.26 -12.51
C ALA A 307 -6.39 -15.94 -11.14
N PRO A 308 -5.39 -16.71 -10.69
CA PRO A 308 -5.44 -17.40 -9.40
C PRO A 308 -5.64 -16.45 -8.23
N PRO A 309 -6.24 -16.91 -7.12
CA PRO A 309 -6.48 -16.09 -5.96
C PRO A 309 -5.16 -15.62 -5.33
N PHE A 310 -5.27 -14.53 -4.56
CA PHE A 310 -4.16 -13.94 -3.82
C PHE A 310 -3.51 -14.96 -2.86
N PRO A 311 -2.17 -15.03 -2.80
CA PRO A 311 -1.19 -14.14 -3.46
C PRO A 311 -0.57 -14.71 -4.76
N THR A 312 -1.19 -15.68 -5.42
CA THR A 312 -0.52 -16.63 -6.34
C THR A 312 -0.53 -16.24 -7.83
N ALA A 313 -1.44 -15.36 -8.29
CA ALA A 313 -1.57 -15.03 -9.71
C ALA A 313 -0.25 -14.54 -10.37
N GLY A 314 0.56 -13.77 -9.62
CA GLY A 314 1.81 -13.23 -10.11
C GLY A 314 2.91 -14.25 -10.36
N THR A 315 2.82 -15.46 -9.81
CA THR A 315 3.87 -16.48 -9.95
C THR A 315 4.12 -16.85 -11.40
N ALA A 316 3.05 -17.03 -12.18
CA ALA A 316 3.14 -17.29 -13.61
C ALA A 316 3.71 -16.10 -14.40
N LEU A 317 3.65 -14.88 -13.90
CA LEU A 317 4.16 -13.68 -14.59
C LEU A 317 5.66 -13.45 -14.39
N VAL A 318 6.29 -14.08 -13.41
CA VAL A 318 7.71 -13.84 -13.06
C VAL A 318 8.66 -13.95 -14.26
N PRO A 319 8.63 -15.02 -15.09
CA PRO A 319 9.53 -15.11 -16.23
C PRO A 319 9.30 -14.01 -17.29
N LEU A 320 8.04 -13.65 -17.54
CA LEU A 320 7.67 -12.57 -18.45
C LEU A 320 8.15 -11.21 -17.94
N LYS A 321 7.94 -10.96 -16.63
CA LYS A 321 8.42 -9.76 -15.96
C LYS A 321 9.94 -9.61 -16.08
N VAL A 322 10.69 -10.66 -15.74
CA VAL A 322 12.16 -10.65 -15.82
C VAL A 322 12.63 -10.37 -17.24
N ALA A 323 12.06 -11.05 -18.23
CA ALA A 323 12.41 -10.84 -19.63
C ALA A 323 12.07 -9.42 -20.14
N GLY A 324 10.92 -8.88 -19.72
CA GLY A 324 10.51 -7.51 -20.05
C GLY A 324 11.43 -6.47 -19.41
N GLU A 325 11.66 -6.56 -18.11
CA GLU A 325 12.51 -5.62 -17.37
C GLU A 325 13.96 -5.65 -17.87
N ALA A 326 14.49 -6.80 -18.27
CA ALA A 326 15.81 -6.90 -18.91
C ALA A 326 15.92 -6.13 -20.24
N ARG A 327 14.79 -5.94 -20.94
CA ARG A 327 14.69 -5.11 -22.15
C ARG A 327 14.30 -3.65 -21.85
N GLY A 328 14.16 -3.28 -20.58
CA GLY A 328 13.79 -1.94 -20.16
C GLY A 328 12.29 -1.62 -20.31
N VAL A 329 11.40 -2.64 -20.42
CA VAL A 329 9.96 -2.44 -20.56
C VAL A 329 9.17 -3.04 -19.41
N GLY A 330 8.08 -2.36 -19.00
CA GLY A 330 7.21 -2.76 -17.89
C GLY A 330 5.96 -3.53 -18.32
N ASP A 331 5.96 -4.14 -19.50
CA ASP A 331 4.80 -4.76 -20.15
C ASP A 331 4.10 -5.83 -19.29
N TYR A 332 4.87 -6.50 -18.42
CA TYR A 332 4.41 -7.60 -17.58
C TYR A 332 4.65 -7.33 -16.07
N SER A 333 5.05 -6.11 -15.72
CA SER A 333 5.36 -5.71 -14.35
C SER A 333 4.13 -5.10 -13.67
N SER A 334 4.02 -5.29 -12.35
CA SER A 334 3.03 -4.59 -11.54
C SER A 334 3.44 -3.13 -11.35
N LEU A 335 2.93 -2.25 -12.18
CA LEU A 335 3.26 -0.82 -12.19
C LEU A 335 2.29 -0.05 -11.27
N TRP A 336 2.34 -0.34 -9.97
CA TRP A 336 1.39 0.23 -8.99
C TRP A 336 1.46 1.75 -8.95
N ALA A 337 0.30 2.38 -9.13
CA ALA A 337 0.13 3.83 -9.08
C ALA A 337 -1.34 4.18 -8.87
N GLY A 338 -1.61 5.23 -8.09
CA GLY A 338 -2.95 5.81 -7.95
C GLY A 338 -3.23 6.84 -9.04
N GLN A 339 -4.46 7.31 -9.09
CA GLN A 339 -4.92 8.31 -10.07
C GLN A 339 -4.29 9.70 -9.88
N GLY A 340 -3.65 9.97 -8.74
CA GLY A 340 -2.84 11.16 -8.53
C GLY A 340 -1.48 11.16 -9.26
N VAL A 341 -1.19 10.16 -10.10
CA VAL A 341 0.09 9.99 -10.80
C VAL A 341 0.46 11.18 -11.69
N GLY A 342 -0.53 11.88 -12.25
CA GLY A 342 -0.34 13.07 -13.10
C GLY A 342 -0.15 14.40 -12.34
N LEU A 343 -0.16 14.41 -11.01
CA LEU A 343 0.07 15.62 -10.22
C LEU A 343 1.53 16.05 -10.32
N ARG A 344 1.76 17.37 -10.49
CA ARG A 344 3.09 17.91 -10.86
C ARG A 344 4.06 18.03 -9.70
N LEU A 345 3.57 18.35 -8.49
CA LEU A 345 4.42 18.65 -7.35
C LEU A 345 5.46 17.55 -7.04
N PRO A 346 5.08 16.24 -7.02
CA PRO A 346 6.05 15.20 -6.73
C PRO A 346 7.26 15.19 -7.67
N TRP A 347 7.05 15.51 -8.96
CA TRP A 347 8.09 15.53 -9.98
C TRP A 347 9.09 16.70 -9.87
N GLN A 348 8.86 17.64 -8.98
CA GLN A 348 9.72 18.79 -8.75
C GLN A 348 10.75 18.54 -7.64
N HIS A 349 10.69 17.38 -6.98
CA HIS A 349 11.52 17.05 -5.85
C HIS A 349 12.14 15.66 -6.00
N ASP A 350 13.47 15.60 -5.90
CA ASP A 350 14.23 14.36 -6.12
C ASP A 350 14.34 13.48 -4.87
N THR A 351 14.08 14.04 -3.67
CA THR A 351 14.18 13.29 -2.40
C THR A 351 12.89 13.32 -1.59
N ALA A 352 12.67 12.30 -0.78
CA ALA A 352 11.49 12.21 0.07
C ALA A 352 11.43 13.34 1.11
N ALA A 353 12.56 13.76 1.65
CA ALA A 353 12.63 14.88 2.58
C ALA A 353 12.22 16.20 1.91
N ALA A 354 12.77 16.50 0.72
CA ALA A 354 12.42 17.71 -0.03
C ALA A 354 10.93 17.73 -0.43
N LEU A 355 10.40 16.61 -0.91
CA LEU A 355 8.98 16.49 -1.23
C LEU A 355 8.09 16.70 0.00
N THR A 356 8.43 16.07 1.14
CA THR A 356 7.68 16.21 2.39
C THR A 356 7.67 17.66 2.86
N SER A 357 8.83 18.35 2.86
CA SER A 357 8.94 19.75 3.26
C SER A 357 8.13 20.66 2.33
N ALA A 358 8.23 20.47 1.02
CA ALA A 358 7.48 21.25 0.04
C ALA A 358 5.96 21.08 0.19
N LEU A 359 5.49 19.85 0.40
CA LEU A 359 4.07 19.58 0.70
C LEU A 359 3.61 20.31 1.95
N VAL A 360 4.42 20.27 3.01
CA VAL A 360 4.12 20.99 4.26
C VAL A 360 4.04 22.48 4.04
N ASP A 361 5.04 23.07 3.37
CA ASP A 361 5.10 24.51 3.09
C ASP A 361 3.91 24.98 2.25
N ASP A 362 3.53 24.21 1.22
CA ASP A 362 2.43 24.56 0.34
C ASP A 362 1.06 24.41 1.04
N VAL A 363 0.88 23.40 1.89
CA VAL A 363 -0.31 23.27 2.74
C VAL A 363 -0.41 24.46 3.70
N MET A 364 0.72 24.86 4.30
CA MET A 364 0.79 26.00 5.23
C MET A 364 0.42 27.34 4.57
N LYS A 365 0.70 27.49 3.27
CA LYS A 365 0.31 28.68 2.47
C LYS A 365 -1.15 28.64 2.03
N ALA A 366 -1.70 27.43 1.79
CA ALA A 366 -3.03 27.23 1.23
C ALA A 366 -4.16 27.26 2.29
N MET A 367 -3.83 27.10 3.56
CA MET A 367 -4.76 27.04 4.70
C MET A 367 -4.47 28.15 5.72
#